data_f746eb9a55b93e2858dbe4acd1f0c470
#
_entry.id   f746eb9a55b93e2858dbe4acd1f0c470
#
_cell.length_a   1.000
_cell.length_b   1.000
_cell.length_c   1.000
_cell.angle_alpha   90.00
_cell.angle_beta   90.00
_cell.angle_gamma   90.00
#
_symmetry.space_group_name_H-M   'P 1'
#
loop_
_entity.id
_entity.type
_entity.pdbx_description
1 polymer ?
#
loop_
_entity_poly.entity_id
_entity_poly.type
_entity_poly.pdbx_seq_one_letter_code
_entity_poly.pdbx_strand_id
1 'polypeptide(L)'
;MIRHILCLPTDIFNVYPATVKFKTYQARWEIGDIYVSGNAKKTEDNPQGLGCYLVMTGRGCDDIFRILDENGLTFGDMFERCERRYGTGNYHFTRLDVAIDDRNETPFFTIEQIKKKCEKEEFVSNSEDYHFDESKFDDFNTAKTVYIGAGKSGLSYRFYDKDKEVCGKYNRTLDEVGSWKRTEMQLRDEKAHAFAMAFQERPLEIGELAFGLLADNLRFVVANRNESNKSRWKTCRFWQRFLGAVELLKLHVPTPHNSLEETQQWLTEGGVISAVKGFYFLESHDALGGLERVGDMVDRARYSTSLSSKLT
;
A
#
# COMPACT_ATOMS: atom_id res chain seq x y z
N MET A 1 -3.80 16.69 -10.50
CA MET A 1 -3.56 15.49 -9.70
C MET A 1 -4.70 15.29 -8.71
N ILE A 2 -4.85 16.05 -7.64
CA ILE A 2 -5.83 15.80 -6.54
C ILE A 2 -7.25 15.63 -7.08
N ARG A 3 -7.82 16.61 -7.75
CA ARG A 3 -9.22 16.55 -8.26
C ARG A 3 -9.44 15.49 -9.34
N HIS A 4 -8.49 15.33 -10.25
CA HIS A 4 -8.72 14.51 -11.46
C HIS A 4 -8.28 13.05 -11.30
N ILE A 5 -7.33 12.77 -10.43
CA ILE A 5 -6.79 11.42 -10.21
C ILE A 5 -7.33 10.84 -8.90
N LEU A 6 -7.20 11.59 -7.79
CA LEU A 6 -7.67 11.12 -6.48
C LEU A 6 -9.16 11.36 -6.24
N CYS A 7 -9.84 12.17 -7.08
CA CYS A 7 -11.23 12.57 -6.91
C CYS A 7 -11.53 13.28 -5.59
N LEU A 8 -10.52 13.96 -5.04
CA LEU A 8 -10.62 14.67 -3.78
C LEU A 8 -10.70 16.20 -4.00
N PRO A 9 -11.44 16.94 -3.18
CA PRO A 9 -11.39 18.39 -3.16
C PRO A 9 -10.01 18.85 -2.68
N THR A 10 -9.53 19.97 -3.20
CA THR A 10 -8.18 20.47 -2.87
C THR A 10 -8.09 21.19 -1.53
N ASP A 11 -9.20 21.68 -1.05
CA ASP A 11 -9.36 22.46 0.18
C ASP A 11 -9.26 21.64 1.46
N ILE A 12 -9.40 20.32 1.37
CA ILE A 12 -9.18 19.40 2.51
C ILE A 12 -7.68 19.13 2.76
N PHE A 13 -6.80 19.55 1.85
CA PHE A 13 -5.36 19.32 1.98
C PHE A 13 -4.68 20.48 2.71
N ASN A 14 -3.82 20.19 3.66
CA ASN A 14 -2.89 21.16 4.21
C ASN A 14 -1.81 21.48 3.17
N VAL A 15 -1.43 22.74 3.04
CA VAL A 15 -0.42 23.18 2.07
C VAL A 15 0.83 23.63 2.80
N TYR A 16 1.95 23.04 2.43
CA TYR A 16 3.26 23.33 3.01
C TYR A 16 4.27 23.72 1.93
N PRO A 17 5.30 24.50 2.25
CA PRO A 17 6.46 24.62 1.39
C PRO A 17 7.08 23.23 1.15
N ALA A 18 7.60 22.99 -0.05
CA ALA A 18 8.27 21.73 -0.34
C ALA A 18 9.48 21.51 0.57
N THR A 19 9.60 20.32 1.12
CA THR A 19 10.70 19.96 2.00
C THR A 19 12.01 19.75 1.23
N VAL A 20 13.14 19.73 1.93
CA VAL A 20 14.48 19.50 1.35
C VAL A 20 14.56 18.19 0.55
N LYS A 21 13.77 17.18 0.91
CA LYS A 21 13.71 15.87 0.23
C LYS A 21 13.13 15.98 -1.18
N PHE A 22 12.28 16.99 -1.45
CA PHE A 22 11.61 17.22 -2.74
C PHE A 22 12.00 18.56 -3.33
N LYS A 23 13.30 18.83 -3.41
CA LYS A 23 13.87 20.12 -3.90
C LYS A 23 13.38 20.56 -5.28
N THR A 24 12.90 19.62 -6.08
CA THR A 24 12.37 19.86 -7.44
C THR A 24 11.03 20.59 -7.45
N TYR A 25 10.25 20.47 -6.34
CA TYR A 25 8.92 21.06 -6.20
C TYR A 25 8.94 22.25 -5.24
N GLN A 26 7.93 23.13 -5.32
CA GLN A 26 7.83 24.33 -4.49
C GLN A 26 6.73 24.22 -3.43
N ALA A 27 5.72 23.39 -3.66
CA ALA A 27 4.60 23.19 -2.74
C ALA A 27 4.30 21.71 -2.55
N ARG A 28 3.77 21.38 -1.37
CA ARG A 28 3.28 20.05 -1.00
C ARG A 28 1.90 20.20 -0.39
N TRP A 29 0.96 19.43 -0.91
CA TRP A 29 -0.38 19.21 -0.38
C TRP A 29 -0.40 17.89 0.36
N GLU A 30 -0.94 17.88 1.56
CA GLU A 30 -0.89 16.72 2.45
C GLU A 30 -2.22 16.52 3.16
N ILE A 31 -2.71 15.27 3.17
CA ILE A 31 -3.80 14.80 4.02
C ILE A 31 -3.47 13.40 4.50
N GLY A 32 -3.35 13.20 5.83
CA GLY A 32 -2.90 11.93 6.39
C GLY A 32 -1.59 11.47 5.74
N ASP A 33 -1.62 10.27 5.18
CA ASP A 33 -0.47 9.64 4.52
C ASP A 33 -0.48 9.78 2.99
N ILE A 34 -1.21 10.78 2.46
CA ILE A 34 -1.29 11.12 1.04
C ILE A 34 -0.58 12.45 0.81
N TYR A 35 0.41 12.46 -0.08
CA TYR A 35 1.25 13.61 -0.38
C TYR A 35 1.27 13.90 -1.87
N VAL A 36 0.93 15.12 -2.25
CA VAL A 36 1.06 15.60 -3.63
C VAL A 36 2.04 16.77 -3.64
N SER A 37 3.19 16.58 -4.28
CA SER A 37 4.14 17.66 -4.52
C SER A 37 3.91 18.23 -5.91
N GLY A 38 3.89 19.55 -6.03
CA GLY A 38 3.59 20.24 -7.28
C GLY A 38 4.33 21.55 -7.39
N ASN A 39 3.98 22.32 -8.42
CA ASN A 39 4.68 23.54 -8.79
C ASN A 39 6.19 23.28 -8.93
N ALA A 40 6.57 22.41 -9.87
CA ALA A 40 7.96 22.10 -10.11
C ALA A 40 8.76 23.38 -10.39
N LYS A 41 10.00 23.43 -9.95
CA LYS A 41 10.89 24.55 -10.22
C LYS A 41 11.17 24.61 -11.73
N LYS A 42 11.21 25.82 -12.27
CA LYS A 42 11.65 26.05 -13.64
C LYS A 42 13.15 25.76 -13.75
N THR A 43 13.51 24.96 -14.73
CA THR A 43 14.89 24.58 -15.08
C THR A 43 15.06 24.67 -16.59
N GLU A 44 16.26 24.51 -17.12
CA GLU A 44 16.50 24.44 -18.56
C GLU A 44 15.71 23.30 -19.20
N ASP A 45 15.66 22.12 -18.53
CA ASP A 45 14.91 20.94 -18.99
C ASP A 45 13.40 21.05 -18.74
N ASN A 46 12.96 21.92 -17.84
CA ASN A 46 11.56 22.15 -17.50
C ASN A 46 11.25 23.63 -17.36
N PRO A 47 11.30 24.41 -18.45
CA PRO A 47 11.18 25.87 -18.41
C PRO A 47 9.79 26.36 -17.98
N GLN A 48 8.77 25.51 -18.09
CA GLN A 48 7.41 25.83 -17.65
C GLN A 48 7.15 25.49 -16.18
N GLY A 49 8.03 24.68 -15.54
CA GLY A 49 7.84 24.22 -14.17
C GLY A 49 6.67 23.25 -14.05
N LEU A 50 6.42 22.43 -15.07
CA LEU A 50 5.35 21.43 -15.07
C LEU A 50 5.75 20.19 -14.29
N GLY A 51 4.73 19.48 -13.84
CA GLY A 51 4.88 18.19 -13.16
C GLY A 51 4.42 18.22 -11.72
N CYS A 52 4.04 17.03 -11.26
CA CYS A 52 3.66 16.77 -9.88
C CYS A 52 4.08 15.33 -9.51
N TYR A 53 4.19 15.09 -8.22
CA TYR A 53 4.56 13.81 -7.67
C TYR A 53 3.57 13.41 -6.57
N LEU A 54 2.95 12.25 -6.72
CA LEU A 54 2.01 11.67 -5.76
C LEU A 54 2.70 10.56 -4.98
N VAL A 55 2.56 10.59 -3.67
CA VAL A 55 2.97 9.50 -2.75
C VAL A 55 1.78 9.16 -1.88
N MET A 56 1.49 7.87 -1.79
CA MET A 56 0.56 7.28 -0.83
C MET A 56 1.34 6.19 -0.10
N THR A 57 1.42 6.26 1.21
CA THR A 57 1.98 5.18 2.02
C THR A 57 0.87 4.20 2.45
N GLY A 58 1.15 3.16 3.20
CA GLY A 58 0.18 2.11 3.50
C GLY A 58 -1.20 2.64 3.91
N ARG A 59 -1.27 3.53 4.93
CA ARG A 59 -2.54 4.15 5.35
C ARG A 59 -3.16 5.03 4.26
N GLY A 60 -2.35 5.80 3.56
CA GLY A 60 -2.84 6.62 2.44
C GLY A 60 -3.40 5.77 1.29
N CYS A 61 -2.86 4.59 1.05
CA CYS A 61 -3.45 3.63 0.12
C CYS A 61 -4.78 3.08 0.63
N ASP A 62 -4.89 2.76 1.93
CA ASP A 62 -6.14 2.31 2.54
C ASP A 62 -7.21 3.39 2.47
N ASP A 63 -6.86 4.65 2.72
CA ASP A 63 -7.78 5.79 2.64
C ASP A 63 -8.28 6.01 1.22
N ILE A 64 -7.39 6.00 0.22
CA ILE A 64 -7.79 6.10 -1.19
C ILE A 64 -8.61 4.91 -1.63
N PHE A 65 -8.27 3.69 -1.19
CA PHE A 65 -9.06 2.50 -1.50
C PHE A 65 -10.52 2.67 -1.06
N ARG A 66 -10.76 3.14 0.17
CA ARG A 66 -12.14 3.40 0.68
C ARG A 66 -12.86 4.44 -0.16
N ILE A 67 -12.19 5.54 -0.50
CA ILE A 67 -12.78 6.61 -1.32
C ILE A 67 -13.14 6.09 -2.72
N LEU A 68 -12.27 5.29 -3.32
CA LEU A 68 -12.53 4.68 -4.62
C LEU A 68 -13.71 3.70 -4.53
N ASP A 69 -13.72 2.80 -3.54
CA ASP A 69 -14.76 1.79 -3.31
C ASP A 69 -16.13 2.44 -3.08
N GLU A 70 -16.21 3.49 -2.26
CA GLU A 70 -17.43 4.28 -2.04
C GLU A 70 -17.98 4.91 -3.32
N ASN A 71 -17.13 5.18 -4.30
CA ASN A 71 -17.50 5.69 -5.61
C ASN A 71 -17.65 4.61 -6.69
N GLY A 72 -17.57 3.34 -6.33
CA GLY A 72 -17.62 2.21 -7.26
C GLY A 72 -16.42 2.15 -8.20
N LEU A 73 -15.27 2.62 -7.76
CA LEU A 73 -14.02 2.73 -8.52
C LEU A 73 -12.94 1.84 -7.91
N THR A 74 -11.94 1.54 -8.72
CA THR A 74 -10.77 0.74 -8.34
C THR A 74 -9.47 1.54 -8.50
N PHE A 75 -8.36 1.02 -8.01
CA PHE A 75 -7.03 1.56 -8.37
C PHE A 75 -6.76 1.48 -9.88
N GLY A 76 -7.32 0.48 -10.58
CA GLY A 76 -7.24 0.40 -12.04
C GLY A 76 -7.87 1.62 -12.71
N ASP A 77 -9.06 2.05 -12.26
CA ASP A 77 -9.71 3.26 -12.74
C ASP A 77 -8.90 4.52 -12.44
N MET A 78 -8.25 4.57 -11.26
CA MET A 78 -7.34 5.67 -10.92
C MET A 78 -6.13 5.71 -11.87
N PHE A 79 -5.55 4.56 -12.21
CA PHE A 79 -4.43 4.48 -13.16
C PHE A 79 -4.86 4.86 -14.58
N GLU A 80 -6.03 4.41 -15.04
CA GLU A 80 -6.61 4.83 -16.32
C GLU A 80 -6.81 6.34 -16.40
N ARG A 81 -7.19 7.00 -15.30
CA ARG A 81 -7.29 8.46 -15.25
C ARG A 81 -5.94 9.14 -15.42
N CYS A 82 -4.84 8.53 -14.95
CA CYS A 82 -3.50 9.03 -15.24
C CYS A 82 -3.23 9.01 -16.75
N GLU A 83 -3.52 7.90 -17.41
CA GLU A 83 -3.39 7.75 -18.87
C GLU A 83 -4.23 8.79 -19.63
N ARG A 84 -5.52 8.89 -19.32
CA ARG A 84 -6.42 9.85 -19.96
C ARG A 84 -6.03 11.32 -19.74
N ARG A 85 -5.46 11.64 -18.56
CA ARG A 85 -5.14 13.01 -18.18
C ARG A 85 -3.82 13.50 -18.71
N TYR A 86 -2.82 12.63 -18.72
CA TYR A 86 -1.44 13.00 -19.04
C TYR A 86 -0.99 12.44 -20.39
N GLY A 87 -1.61 11.38 -20.88
CA GLY A 87 -1.21 10.63 -22.07
C GLY A 87 0.00 9.74 -21.84
N THR A 88 0.13 8.75 -22.69
CA THR A 88 1.22 7.75 -22.65
C THR A 88 2.59 8.45 -22.61
N GLY A 89 3.46 8.01 -21.72
CA GLY A 89 4.83 8.52 -21.59
C GLY A 89 4.97 9.84 -20.82
N ASN A 90 3.87 10.49 -20.41
CA ASN A 90 3.91 11.73 -19.62
C ASN A 90 3.64 11.51 -18.13
N TYR A 91 3.50 10.28 -17.69
CA TYR A 91 3.44 9.87 -16.29
C TYR A 91 4.17 8.55 -16.08
N HIS A 92 4.59 8.30 -14.86
CA HIS A 92 5.33 7.10 -14.53
C HIS A 92 5.09 6.69 -13.08
N PHE A 93 4.93 5.39 -12.84
CA PHE A 93 4.90 4.81 -11.50
C PHE A 93 6.35 4.48 -11.10
N THR A 94 6.93 5.28 -10.23
CA THR A 94 8.33 5.12 -9.80
C THR A 94 8.50 4.08 -8.70
N ARG A 95 7.42 3.78 -7.97
CA ARG A 95 7.38 2.74 -6.95
C ARG A 95 5.96 2.21 -6.80
N LEU A 96 5.86 0.90 -6.69
CA LEU A 96 4.63 0.20 -6.34
C LEU A 96 4.97 -0.93 -5.37
N ASP A 97 4.29 -0.97 -4.24
CA ASP A 97 4.43 -2.03 -3.25
C ASP A 97 3.19 -2.92 -3.35
N VAL A 98 3.40 -4.20 -3.66
CA VAL A 98 2.33 -5.20 -3.80
C VAL A 98 2.45 -6.19 -2.65
N ALA A 99 1.38 -6.35 -1.86
CA ALA A 99 1.37 -7.21 -0.70
C ALA A 99 0.46 -8.44 -0.90
N ILE A 100 0.93 -9.58 -0.43
CA ILE A 100 0.18 -10.83 -0.33
C ILE A 100 0.08 -11.17 1.15
N ASP A 101 -1.14 -11.28 1.66
CA ASP A 101 -1.43 -11.55 3.05
C ASP A 101 -1.86 -13.00 3.26
N ASP A 102 -1.12 -13.73 4.08
CA ASP A 102 -1.49 -15.04 4.58
C ASP A 102 -2.14 -14.89 5.96
N ARG A 103 -3.45 -15.11 6.01
CA ARG A 103 -4.30 -15.03 7.21
C ARG A 103 -4.73 -16.41 7.74
N ASN A 104 -4.13 -17.49 7.24
CA ASN A 104 -4.44 -18.83 7.73
C ASN A 104 -3.98 -18.99 9.19
N GLU A 105 -4.77 -19.71 10.00
CA GLU A 105 -4.36 -20.07 11.38
C GLU A 105 -3.00 -20.80 11.37
N THR A 106 -2.80 -21.67 10.40
CA THR A 106 -1.51 -22.29 10.10
C THR A 106 -0.96 -21.68 8.82
N PRO A 107 -0.04 -20.70 8.91
CA PRO A 107 0.49 -20.03 7.73
C PRO A 107 1.27 -20.99 6.83
N PHE A 108 1.37 -20.67 5.55
CA PHE A 108 2.13 -21.48 4.58
C PHE A 108 3.61 -21.61 4.96
N PHE A 109 4.15 -20.57 5.63
CA PHE A 109 5.52 -20.54 6.15
C PHE A 109 5.62 -19.57 7.33
N THR A 110 6.67 -19.75 8.13
CA THR A 110 7.05 -18.80 9.18
C THR A 110 8.19 -17.90 8.69
N ILE A 111 8.32 -16.70 9.26
CA ILE A 111 9.43 -15.79 8.93
C ILE A 111 10.79 -16.41 9.29
N GLU A 112 10.84 -17.18 10.37
CA GLU A 112 12.03 -17.94 10.76
C GLU A 112 12.42 -19.02 9.71
N GLN A 113 11.44 -19.62 9.05
CA GLN A 113 11.69 -20.58 7.98
C GLN A 113 12.30 -19.89 6.74
N ILE A 114 11.80 -18.70 6.37
CA ILE A 114 12.37 -17.89 5.30
C ILE A 114 13.80 -17.46 5.67
N LYS A 115 14.02 -16.96 6.89
CA LYS A 115 15.34 -16.60 7.41
C LYS A 115 16.35 -17.73 7.23
N LYS A 116 16.00 -18.94 7.71
CA LYS A 116 16.87 -20.13 7.59
C LYS A 116 17.20 -20.50 6.14
N LYS A 117 16.28 -20.25 5.21
CA LYS A 117 16.52 -20.46 3.79
C LYS A 117 17.52 -19.45 3.22
N CYS A 118 17.42 -18.20 3.63
CA CYS A 118 18.39 -17.17 3.25
C CYS A 118 19.79 -17.48 3.84
N GLU A 119 19.88 -17.78 5.14
CA GLU A 119 21.15 -18.12 5.81
C GLU A 119 21.87 -19.31 5.18
N LYS A 120 21.13 -20.25 4.60
CA LYS A 120 21.67 -21.41 3.85
C LYS A 120 21.86 -21.14 2.36
N GLU A 121 21.55 -19.91 1.92
CA GLU A 121 21.53 -19.55 0.50
C GLU A 121 20.67 -20.51 -0.36
N GLU A 122 19.62 -21.09 0.23
CA GLU A 122 18.70 -22.02 -0.42
C GLU A 122 17.51 -21.26 -1.05
N PHE A 123 17.83 -20.26 -1.85
CA PHE A 123 16.85 -19.52 -2.67
C PHE A 123 17.46 -19.16 -4.03
N VAL A 124 16.58 -18.86 -4.98
CA VAL A 124 16.91 -18.39 -6.33
C VAL A 124 16.14 -17.11 -6.56
N SER A 125 16.84 -16.03 -6.80
CA SER A 125 16.30 -14.69 -7.06
C SER A 125 17.26 -13.92 -7.97
N ASN A 126 16.78 -12.82 -8.55
CA ASN A 126 17.60 -11.88 -9.31
C ASN A 126 18.61 -11.09 -8.42
N SER A 127 18.47 -11.16 -7.11
CA SER A 127 19.40 -10.61 -6.13
C SER A 127 19.74 -11.67 -5.10
N GLU A 128 21.01 -11.80 -4.77
CA GLU A 128 21.51 -12.69 -3.71
C GLU A 128 21.59 -11.97 -2.36
N ASP A 129 21.43 -10.64 -2.34
CA ASP A 129 21.49 -9.86 -1.11
C ASP A 129 20.27 -10.15 -0.22
N TYR A 130 20.51 -10.33 1.07
CA TYR A 130 19.46 -10.44 2.07
C TYR A 130 19.92 -9.82 3.40
N HIS A 131 18.96 -9.34 4.18
CA HIS A 131 19.21 -8.92 5.57
C HIS A 131 18.00 -9.19 6.45
N PHE A 132 18.20 -9.11 7.76
CA PHE A 132 17.18 -9.37 8.79
C PHE A 132 17.07 -8.19 9.71
N ASP A 133 15.82 -7.88 10.05
CA ASP A 133 15.50 -6.95 11.12
C ASP A 133 14.63 -7.64 12.17
N GLU A 134 14.90 -7.34 13.42
CA GLU A 134 14.07 -7.74 14.54
C GLU A 134 13.68 -6.49 15.33
N SER A 135 12.38 -6.24 15.41
CA SER A 135 11.81 -5.12 16.16
C SER A 135 11.14 -5.66 17.42
N LYS A 136 11.67 -5.28 18.58
CA LYS A 136 11.11 -5.63 19.88
C LYS A 136 10.10 -4.57 20.27
N PHE A 137 8.82 -4.93 20.41
CA PHE A 137 7.76 -4.04 20.84
C PHE A 137 7.56 -4.10 22.36
N ASP A 138 7.68 -5.30 22.94
CA ASP A 138 7.65 -5.58 24.38
C ASP A 138 8.47 -6.83 24.68
N ASP A 139 8.47 -7.31 25.96
CA ASP A 139 9.26 -8.47 26.35
C ASP A 139 8.81 -9.79 25.70
N PHE A 140 7.60 -9.84 25.15
CA PHE A 140 7.00 -11.04 24.56
C PHE A 140 6.81 -10.94 23.05
N ASN A 141 6.81 -9.73 22.48
CA ASN A 141 6.49 -9.49 21.08
C ASN A 141 7.70 -8.96 20.31
N THR A 142 8.34 -9.83 19.56
CA THR A 142 9.39 -9.50 18.60
C THR A 142 8.88 -9.77 17.19
N ALA A 143 8.70 -8.72 16.39
CA ALA A 143 8.43 -8.89 14.98
C ALA A 143 9.72 -9.12 14.21
N LYS A 144 9.70 -10.07 13.32
CA LYS A 144 10.82 -10.43 12.45
C LYS A 144 10.52 -10.01 11.03
N THR A 145 11.52 -9.49 10.34
CA THR A 145 11.45 -9.14 8.94
C THR A 145 12.65 -9.68 8.19
N VAL A 146 12.41 -10.33 7.07
CA VAL A 146 13.43 -10.79 6.13
C VAL A 146 13.30 -9.97 4.86
N TYR A 147 14.39 -9.40 4.42
CA TYR A 147 14.51 -8.69 3.15
C TYR A 147 15.35 -9.49 2.18
N ILE A 148 14.92 -9.59 0.92
CA ILE A 148 15.67 -10.17 -0.18
C ILE A 148 15.73 -9.15 -1.31
N GLY A 149 16.93 -8.82 -1.76
CA GLY A 149 17.18 -7.76 -2.74
C GLY A 149 17.51 -6.42 -2.10
N ALA A 150 18.38 -5.68 -2.75
CA ALA A 150 18.77 -4.33 -2.31
C ALA A 150 17.75 -3.28 -2.77
N GLY A 151 17.64 -2.15 -2.04
CA GLY A 151 16.75 -1.05 -2.36
C GLY A 151 17.01 -0.37 -3.73
N LYS A 152 18.11 -0.71 -4.40
CA LYS A 152 18.43 -0.27 -5.78
C LYS A 152 18.02 -1.28 -6.85
N SER A 153 17.59 -2.48 -6.45
CA SER A 153 17.05 -3.47 -7.39
C SER A 153 15.66 -3.03 -7.85
N GLY A 154 15.34 -3.25 -9.12
CA GLY A 154 13.99 -2.95 -9.63
C GLY A 154 12.88 -3.78 -8.98
N LEU A 155 13.23 -4.82 -8.21
CA LEU A 155 12.32 -5.68 -7.46
C LEU A 155 13.05 -6.21 -6.22
N SER A 156 12.44 -6.00 -5.05
CA SER A 156 12.88 -6.55 -3.77
C SER A 156 11.70 -7.10 -2.98
N TYR A 157 11.98 -7.94 -2.00
CA TYR A 157 10.96 -8.65 -1.23
C TYR A 157 11.13 -8.37 0.24
N ARG A 158 10.00 -8.36 0.95
CA ARG A 158 9.93 -8.26 2.40
C ARG A 158 8.93 -9.28 2.93
N PHE A 159 9.38 -10.12 3.86
CA PHE A 159 8.57 -11.13 4.55
C PHE A 159 8.53 -10.77 6.02
N TYR A 160 7.36 -10.61 6.60
CA TYR A 160 7.29 -10.19 8.00
C TYR A 160 6.03 -10.63 8.73
N ASP A 161 6.14 -10.64 10.08
CA ASP A 161 5.07 -10.89 11.02
C ASP A 161 4.16 -9.67 11.12
N LYS A 162 3.18 -9.54 10.22
CA LYS A 162 2.23 -8.40 10.18
C LYS A 162 1.33 -8.37 11.40
N ASP A 163 0.95 -9.54 11.93
CA ASP A 163 0.23 -9.68 13.19
C ASP A 163 0.94 -8.96 14.33
N LYS A 164 2.23 -9.20 14.50
CA LYS A 164 3.03 -8.58 15.57
C LYS A 164 3.25 -7.08 15.34
N GLU A 165 3.47 -6.66 14.08
CA GLU A 165 3.55 -5.24 13.76
C GLU A 165 2.26 -4.50 14.16
N VAL A 166 1.10 -5.08 13.83
CA VAL A 166 -0.22 -4.51 14.18
C VAL A 166 -0.42 -4.48 15.69
N CYS A 167 -0.09 -5.58 16.39
CA CYS A 167 -0.17 -5.64 17.85
C CYS A 167 0.66 -4.54 18.50
N GLY A 168 1.92 -4.39 18.09
CA GLY A 168 2.82 -3.37 18.66
C GLY A 168 2.40 -1.95 18.32
N LYS A 169 1.93 -1.71 17.09
CA LYS A 169 1.53 -0.36 16.63
C LYS A 169 0.23 0.14 17.25
N TYR A 170 -0.74 -0.77 17.45
CA TYR A 170 -2.09 -0.42 17.89
C TYR A 170 -2.45 -0.95 19.28
N ASN A 171 -1.46 -1.47 20.02
CA ASN A 171 -1.62 -2.06 21.35
C ASN A 171 -2.74 -3.12 21.41
N ARG A 172 -2.77 -4.00 20.41
CA ARG A 172 -3.70 -5.14 20.32
C ARG A 172 -3.03 -6.44 20.72
N THR A 173 -3.84 -7.44 21.06
CA THR A 173 -3.36 -8.79 21.35
C THR A 173 -3.32 -9.65 20.07
N LEU A 174 -2.52 -10.73 20.09
CA LEU A 174 -2.49 -11.68 18.98
C LEU A 174 -3.83 -12.42 18.78
N ASP A 175 -4.58 -12.63 19.86
CA ASP A 175 -5.91 -13.25 19.78
C ASP A 175 -6.91 -12.35 19.04
N GLU A 176 -6.79 -11.03 19.16
CA GLU A 176 -7.62 -10.06 18.45
C GLU A 176 -7.25 -9.92 16.98
N VAL A 177 -5.95 -10.01 16.66
CA VAL A 177 -5.45 -9.80 15.28
C VAL A 177 -5.46 -11.10 14.48
N GLY A 178 -5.24 -12.22 15.12
CA GLY A 178 -5.06 -13.53 14.50
C GLY A 178 -3.71 -13.66 13.77
N SER A 179 -3.48 -14.81 13.16
CA SER A 179 -2.28 -15.06 12.37
C SER A 179 -2.26 -14.18 11.10
N TRP A 180 -1.14 -13.48 10.88
CA TRP A 180 -0.99 -12.64 9.70
C TRP A 180 0.47 -12.53 9.28
N LYS A 181 0.83 -13.24 8.22
CA LYS A 181 2.12 -13.11 7.57
C LYS A 181 1.98 -12.35 6.27
N ARG A 182 2.87 -11.40 6.02
CA ARG A 182 2.85 -10.61 4.78
C ARG A 182 4.09 -10.85 3.96
N THR A 183 3.88 -11.12 2.68
CA THR A 183 4.90 -11.06 1.63
C THR A 183 4.67 -9.78 0.84
N GLU A 184 5.65 -8.89 0.82
CA GLU A 184 5.56 -7.61 0.11
C GLU A 184 6.63 -7.56 -0.97
N MET A 185 6.23 -7.21 -2.17
CA MET A 185 7.10 -6.97 -3.32
C MET A 185 7.17 -5.49 -3.56
N GLN A 186 8.37 -4.93 -3.49
CA GLN A 186 8.61 -3.54 -3.85
C GLN A 186 9.15 -3.47 -5.27
N LEU A 187 8.32 -2.95 -6.17
CA LEU A 187 8.69 -2.68 -7.55
C LEU A 187 9.13 -1.23 -7.69
N ARG A 188 10.12 -1.01 -8.57
CA ARG A 188 10.64 0.32 -8.86
C ARG A 188 10.70 0.56 -10.37
N ASP A 189 10.59 1.82 -10.72
CA ASP A 189 10.78 2.36 -12.05
C ASP A 189 10.04 1.54 -13.12
N GLU A 190 10.68 1.02 -14.11
CA GLU A 190 10.07 0.29 -15.23
C GLU A 190 9.21 -0.89 -14.77
N LYS A 191 9.63 -1.62 -13.72
CA LYS A 191 8.84 -2.74 -13.19
C LYS A 191 7.58 -2.28 -12.49
N ALA A 192 7.64 -1.17 -11.75
CA ALA A 192 6.48 -0.59 -11.12
C ALA A 192 5.46 -0.12 -12.18
N HIS A 193 5.94 0.57 -13.20
CA HIS A 193 5.09 1.04 -14.29
C HIS A 193 4.47 -0.11 -15.08
N ALA A 194 5.26 -1.12 -15.47
CA ALA A 194 4.78 -2.29 -16.18
C ALA A 194 3.71 -3.07 -15.39
N PHE A 195 3.91 -3.24 -14.08
CA PHE A 195 2.91 -3.89 -13.23
C PHE A 195 1.62 -3.07 -13.14
N ALA A 196 1.73 -1.74 -12.99
CA ALA A 196 0.56 -0.87 -12.94
C ALA A 196 -0.24 -0.92 -14.23
N MET A 197 0.41 -0.99 -15.40
CA MET A 197 -0.26 -1.13 -16.70
C MET A 197 -0.94 -2.49 -16.84
N ALA A 198 -0.26 -3.58 -16.48
CA ALA A 198 -0.88 -4.91 -16.49
C ALA A 198 -2.09 -5.00 -15.55
N PHE A 199 -2.00 -4.36 -14.37
CA PHE A 199 -3.13 -4.29 -13.43
C PHE A 199 -4.28 -3.43 -13.97
N GLN A 200 -4.00 -2.32 -14.64
CA GLN A 200 -5.02 -1.49 -15.28
C GLN A 200 -5.82 -2.26 -16.33
N GLU A 201 -5.16 -3.10 -17.12
CA GLU A 201 -5.80 -3.95 -18.12
C GLU A 201 -6.65 -5.07 -17.50
N ARG A 202 -6.24 -5.60 -16.35
CA ARG A 202 -6.86 -6.75 -15.67
C ARG A 202 -7.00 -6.55 -14.16
N PRO A 203 -7.81 -5.56 -13.72
CA PRO A 203 -7.87 -5.18 -12.30
C PRO A 203 -8.42 -6.28 -11.37
N LEU A 204 -9.21 -7.22 -11.89
CA LEU A 204 -9.75 -8.36 -11.12
C LEU A 204 -8.74 -9.50 -10.93
N GLU A 205 -7.63 -9.48 -11.66
CA GLU A 205 -6.59 -10.54 -11.66
C GLU A 205 -5.35 -10.15 -10.87
N ILE A 206 -5.44 -9.16 -9.95
CA ILE A 206 -4.28 -8.68 -9.19
C ILE A 206 -3.52 -9.80 -8.46
N GLY A 207 -4.25 -10.81 -7.96
CA GLY A 207 -3.64 -11.97 -7.33
C GLY A 207 -2.81 -12.80 -8.29
N GLU A 208 -3.35 -13.09 -9.47
CA GLU A 208 -2.62 -13.83 -10.50
C GLU A 208 -1.37 -13.05 -10.94
N LEU A 209 -1.50 -11.73 -11.13
CA LEU A 209 -0.37 -10.87 -11.46
C LEU A 209 0.69 -10.86 -10.35
N ALA A 210 0.27 -10.72 -9.08
CA ALA A 210 1.18 -10.69 -7.94
C ALA A 210 1.91 -12.03 -7.74
N PHE A 211 1.18 -13.13 -7.77
CA PHE A 211 1.76 -14.46 -7.61
C PHE A 211 2.60 -14.89 -8.82
N GLY A 212 2.17 -14.53 -10.03
CA GLY A 212 2.96 -14.74 -11.25
C GLY A 212 4.30 -14.03 -11.16
N LEU A 213 4.29 -12.73 -10.81
CA LEU A 213 5.51 -11.96 -10.60
C LEU A 213 6.41 -12.58 -9.53
N LEU A 214 5.83 -13.03 -8.42
CA LEU A 214 6.58 -13.67 -7.33
C LEU A 214 7.18 -15.00 -7.77
N ALA A 215 6.41 -15.85 -8.46
CA ALA A 215 6.85 -17.17 -8.93
C ALA A 215 8.00 -17.08 -9.95
N ASP A 216 7.94 -16.09 -10.83
CA ASP A 216 8.95 -15.90 -11.88
C ASP A 216 10.28 -15.38 -11.33
N ASN A 217 10.27 -14.68 -10.20
CA ASN A 217 11.44 -13.96 -9.72
C ASN A 217 12.01 -14.47 -8.39
N LEU A 218 11.30 -15.31 -7.63
CA LEU A 218 11.78 -15.83 -6.35
C LEU A 218 11.33 -17.27 -6.12
N ARG A 219 12.28 -18.14 -5.79
CA ARG A 219 12.01 -19.52 -5.37
C ARG A 219 12.86 -19.89 -4.16
N PHE A 220 12.24 -20.48 -3.14
CA PHE A 220 12.95 -21.20 -2.10
C PHE A 220 13.13 -22.65 -2.51
N VAL A 221 14.33 -23.16 -2.38
CA VAL A 221 14.76 -24.45 -2.96
C VAL A 221 15.30 -25.40 -1.90
N VAL A 222 15.36 -26.67 -2.25
CA VAL A 222 15.99 -27.73 -1.45
C VAL A 222 17.37 -27.99 -2.02
N ALA A 223 18.40 -27.85 -1.16
CA ALA A 223 19.78 -28.08 -1.58
C ALA A 223 19.95 -29.49 -2.17
N ASN A 224 20.65 -29.55 -3.31
CA ASN A 224 21.06 -30.80 -3.95
C ASN A 224 22.58 -30.79 -4.13
N ARG A 225 23.29 -31.58 -3.34
CA ARG A 225 24.77 -31.66 -3.36
C ARG A 225 25.33 -32.15 -4.69
N ASN A 226 24.52 -32.81 -5.51
CA ASN A 226 24.94 -33.37 -6.81
C ASN A 226 24.68 -32.40 -7.98
N GLU A 227 24.13 -31.21 -7.72
CA GLU A 227 23.83 -30.20 -8.72
C GLU A 227 24.31 -28.82 -8.24
N SER A 228 25.31 -28.30 -8.90
CA SER A 228 25.91 -27.01 -8.56
C SER A 228 25.05 -25.80 -8.94
N ASN A 229 24.18 -25.96 -9.96
CA ASN A 229 23.30 -24.88 -10.38
C ASN A 229 22.03 -24.83 -9.55
N LYS A 230 21.93 -23.87 -8.64
CA LYS A 230 20.77 -23.66 -7.77
C LYS A 230 19.43 -23.52 -8.53
N SER A 231 19.47 -22.99 -9.78
CA SER A 231 18.26 -22.85 -10.59
C SER A 231 17.58 -24.19 -10.95
N ARG A 232 18.32 -25.30 -10.87
CA ARG A 232 17.82 -26.66 -11.11
C ARG A 232 17.41 -27.40 -9.84
N TRP A 233 17.63 -26.79 -8.67
CA TRP A 233 17.19 -27.40 -7.41
C TRP A 233 15.66 -27.41 -7.31
N LYS A 234 15.13 -28.41 -6.63
CA LYS A 234 13.67 -28.54 -6.43
C LYS A 234 13.14 -27.42 -5.53
N THR A 235 12.03 -26.84 -5.92
CA THR A 235 11.31 -25.85 -5.09
C THR A 235 10.81 -26.53 -3.81
N CYS A 236 10.92 -25.82 -2.68
CA CYS A 236 10.41 -26.28 -1.39
C CYS A 236 8.90 -26.48 -1.40
N ARG A 237 8.41 -27.50 -0.69
CA ARG A 237 6.97 -27.83 -0.62
C ARG A 237 6.13 -26.68 -0.07
N PHE A 238 6.60 -25.97 0.96
CA PHE A 238 5.86 -24.86 1.54
C PHE A 238 5.68 -23.73 0.50
N TRP A 239 6.72 -23.46 -0.29
CA TRP A 239 6.69 -22.43 -1.32
C TRP A 239 5.77 -22.81 -2.50
N GLN A 240 5.81 -24.08 -2.90
CA GLN A 240 4.87 -24.59 -3.92
C GLN A 240 3.42 -24.45 -3.47
N ARG A 241 3.11 -24.80 -2.20
CA ARG A 241 1.77 -24.64 -1.63
C ARG A 241 1.35 -23.17 -1.57
N PHE A 242 2.26 -22.28 -1.16
CA PHE A 242 1.99 -20.85 -1.13
C PHE A 242 1.69 -20.30 -2.52
N LEU A 243 2.51 -20.59 -3.53
CA LEU A 243 2.27 -20.16 -4.90
C LEU A 243 1.02 -20.80 -5.53
N GLY A 244 0.73 -22.06 -5.20
CA GLY A 244 -0.47 -22.76 -5.69
C GLY A 244 -1.77 -22.32 -5.01
N ALA A 245 -1.69 -21.54 -3.94
CA ALA A 245 -2.87 -20.99 -3.26
C ALA A 245 -3.65 -19.97 -4.09
N VAL A 246 -3.11 -19.50 -5.19
CA VAL A 246 -3.80 -18.58 -6.13
C VAL A 246 -5.14 -19.14 -6.62
N GLU A 247 -5.19 -20.43 -6.91
CA GLU A 247 -6.45 -21.08 -7.32
C GLU A 247 -7.48 -21.15 -6.19
N LEU A 248 -7.01 -21.13 -4.92
CA LEU A 248 -7.85 -21.19 -3.72
C LEU A 248 -8.18 -19.79 -3.17
N LEU A 249 -7.29 -18.83 -3.36
CA LEU A 249 -7.52 -17.44 -3.10
C LEU A 249 -8.28 -16.84 -4.30
N LYS A 250 -9.57 -17.18 -4.42
CA LYS A 250 -10.49 -16.22 -5.00
C LYS A 250 -10.26 -14.99 -4.17
N LEU A 251 -9.59 -14.00 -4.75
CA LEU A 251 -9.29 -12.73 -4.10
C LEU A 251 -10.56 -12.23 -3.42
N HIS A 252 -10.66 -12.58 -2.16
CA HIS A 252 -11.46 -11.80 -1.28
C HIS A 252 -10.61 -10.53 -1.11
N VAL A 253 -10.88 -9.55 -1.95
CA VAL A 253 -10.59 -8.17 -1.56
C VAL A 253 -11.31 -8.07 -0.23
N PRO A 254 -10.61 -7.93 0.90
CA PRO A 254 -11.30 -7.80 2.15
C PRO A 254 -12.15 -6.55 1.96
N THR A 255 -13.45 -6.73 1.84
CA THR A 255 -14.35 -5.65 2.17
C THR A 255 -13.95 -5.33 3.61
N PRO A 256 -13.43 -4.15 3.90
CA PRO A 256 -13.05 -3.84 5.26
C PRO A 256 -14.31 -3.96 6.08
N HIS A 257 -14.47 -5.08 6.79
CA HIS A 257 -15.42 -5.17 7.89
C HIS A 257 -14.83 -4.31 9.01
N ASN A 258 -14.73 -3.01 8.73
CA ASN A 258 -14.43 -2.07 9.78
C ASN A 258 -15.67 -2.07 10.68
N SER A 259 -15.49 -2.39 11.93
CA SER A 259 -16.52 -2.16 12.94
C SER A 259 -16.87 -0.66 12.93
N LEU A 260 -18.03 -0.29 13.45
CA LEU A 260 -18.38 1.13 13.63
C LEU A 260 -17.29 1.86 14.43
N GLU A 261 -16.67 1.16 15.39
CA GLU A 261 -15.56 1.64 16.21
C GLU A 261 -14.31 1.93 15.37
N GLU A 262 -13.93 1.04 14.46
CA GLU A 262 -12.79 1.26 13.54
C GLU A 262 -13.07 2.41 12.57
N THR A 263 -14.31 2.53 12.11
CA THR A 263 -14.75 3.67 11.28
C THR A 263 -14.69 4.97 12.09
N GLN A 264 -15.13 4.96 13.34
CA GLN A 264 -15.05 6.11 14.24
C GLN A 264 -13.60 6.50 14.54
N GLN A 265 -12.75 5.52 14.81
CA GLN A 265 -11.32 5.75 15.02
C GLN A 265 -10.66 6.35 13.77
N TRP A 266 -10.96 5.82 12.59
CA TRP A 266 -10.48 6.37 11.31
C TRP A 266 -10.97 7.81 11.10
N LEU A 267 -12.24 8.11 11.32
CA LEU A 267 -12.77 9.47 11.23
C LEU A 267 -12.04 10.42 12.18
N THR A 268 -11.71 9.95 13.39
CA THR A 268 -11.04 10.75 14.42
C THR A 268 -9.57 10.98 14.11
N GLU A 269 -8.86 9.96 13.64
CA GLU A 269 -7.42 10.00 13.36
C GLU A 269 -7.09 10.40 11.92
N GLY A 270 -7.98 10.13 10.98
CA GLY A 270 -7.79 10.31 9.53
C GLY A 270 -7.92 11.74 9.01
N GLY A 271 -8.10 12.72 9.88
CA GLY A 271 -8.17 14.13 9.50
C GLY A 271 -9.58 14.67 9.19
N VAL A 272 -10.59 13.82 9.03
CA VAL A 272 -11.97 14.25 8.78
C VAL A 272 -12.51 15.04 9.97
N ILE A 273 -12.34 14.52 11.19
CA ILE A 273 -12.72 15.24 12.42
C ILE A 273 -11.87 16.49 12.63
N SER A 274 -10.61 16.49 12.20
CA SER A 274 -9.78 17.70 12.23
C SER A 274 -10.32 18.77 11.30
N ALA A 275 -10.82 18.41 10.12
CA ALA A 275 -11.49 19.33 9.21
C ALA A 275 -12.80 19.84 9.80
N VAL A 276 -13.62 18.97 10.38
CA VAL A 276 -14.85 19.34 11.10
C VAL A 276 -14.54 20.29 12.26
N LYS A 277 -13.48 20.03 13.05
CA LYS A 277 -12.99 20.96 14.09
C LYS A 277 -12.60 22.31 13.52
N GLY A 278 -11.97 22.35 12.33
CA GLY A 278 -11.65 23.58 11.61
C GLY A 278 -12.91 24.39 11.27
N PHE A 279 -13.99 23.74 10.81
CA PHE A 279 -15.26 24.42 10.55
C PHE A 279 -15.91 24.93 11.85
N TYR A 280 -15.87 24.15 12.94
CA TYR A 280 -16.32 24.61 14.27
C TYR A 280 -15.53 25.80 14.77
N PHE A 281 -14.21 25.81 14.57
CA PHE A 281 -13.36 26.93 14.95
C PHE A 281 -13.70 28.19 14.14
N LEU A 282 -13.90 28.07 12.82
CA LEU A 282 -14.31 29.18 11.96
C LEU A 282 -15.66 29.78 12.39
N GLU A 283 -16.61 28.97 12.79
CA GLU A 283 -17.91 29.44 13.25
C GLU A 283 -17.84 30.14 14.60
N SER A 284 -17.04 29.64 15.54
CA SER A 284 -16.83 30.27 16.85
C SER A 284 -16.09 31.61 16.76
N HIS A 285 -15.56 31.99 15.61
CA HIS A 285 -14.85 33.24 15.32
C HIS A 285 -15.59 34.12 14.29
N ASP A 286 -16.94 34.05 14.25
CA ASP A 286 -17.82 34.84 13.36
C ASP A 286 -17.56 34.66 11.84
N ALA A 287 -16.84 33.62 11.43
CA ALA A 287 -16.74 33.23 10.04
C ALA A 287 -17.98 32.42 9.63
N LEU A 288 -19.03 33.12 9.22
CA LEU A 288 -20.36 32.63 8.88
C LEU A 288 -20.35 31.29 8.09
N GLY A 289 -21.08 30.31 8.58
CA GLY A 289 -21.54 29.14 7.83
C GLY A 289 -20.70 27.85 7.97
N GLY A 290 -19.87 27.73 9.00
CA GLY A 290 -19.08 26.51 9.22
C GLY A 290 -19.91 25.27 9.56
N LEU A 291 -20.85 25.38 10.52
CA LEU A 291 -21.75 24.29 10.90
C LEU A 291 -22.81 24.00 9.84
N GLU A 292 -23.32 25.02 9.18
CA GLU A 292 -24.26 24.89 8.08
C GLU A 292 -23.62 24.12 6.91
N ARG A 293 -22.34 24.40 6.60
CA ARG A 293 -21.57 23.63 5.60
C ARG A 293 -21.36 22.18 6.01
N VAL A 294 -21.08 21.91 7.27
CA VAL A 294 -20.96 20.52 7.78
C VAL A 294 -22.31 19.82 7.70
N GLY A 295 -23.43 20.49 8.08
CA GLY A 295 -24.78 20.00 7.91
C GLY A 295 -25.09 19.64 6.46
N ASP A 296 -24.85 20.56 5.54
CA ASP A 296 -25.02 20.37 4.09
C ASP A 296 -24.17 19.19 3.55
N MET A 297 -22.96 19.01 4.05
CA MET A 297 -22.10 17.88 3.67
C MET A 297 -22.66 16.55 4.18
N VAL A 298 -23.16 16.50 5.39
CA VAL A 298 -23.80 15.32 5.99
C VAL A 298 -25.09 14.98 5.24
N ASP A 299 -25.93 15.96 4.93
CA ASP A 299 -27.20 15.76 4.22
C ASP A 299 -27.04 15.30 2.78
N ARG A 300 -25.93 15.71 2.12
CA ARG A 300 -25.59 15.28 0.77
C ARG A 300 -24.81 13.98 0.72
N ALA A 301 -24.24 13.54 1.86
CA ALA A 301 -23.51 12.29 1.92
C ALA A 301 -24.42 11.10 1.69
N ARG A 302 -24.05 10.22 0.77
CA ARG A 302 -24.72 8.93 0.59
C ARG A 302 -24.05 7.91 1.50
N TYR A 303 -24.86 7.07 2.13
CA TYR A 303 -24.30 5.92 2.85
C TYR A 303 -23.54 5.04 1.88
N SER A 304 -22.32 4.68 2.22
CA SER A 304 -21.57 3.65 1.49
C SER A 304 -22.33 2.31 1.60
N THR A 305 -22.16 1.43 0.62
CA THR A 305 -22.78 0.09 0.65
C THR A 305 -22.42 -0.67 1.93
N SER A 306 -21.18 -0.51 2.40
CA SER A 306 -20.67 -1.08 3.65
C SER A 306 -21.35 -0.48 4.88
N LEU A 307 -21.64 0.82 4.91
CA LEU A 307 -22.32 1.47 6.02
C LEU A 307 -23.81 1.18 6.01
N SER A 308 -24.46 1.17 4.84
CA SER A 308 -25.87 0.81 4.68
C SER A 308 -26.18 -0.58 5.22
N SER A 309 -25.27 -1.56 5.00
CA SER A 309 -25.44 -2.93 5.50
C SER A 309 -25.25 -3.07 7.02
N LYS A 310 -24.72 -2.06 7.69
CA LYS A 310 -24.55 -2.02 9.15
C LYS A 310 -25.68 -1.28 9.87
N LEU A 311 -26.47 -0.50 9.15
CA LEU A 311 -27.59 0.27 9.66
C LEU A 311 -28.94 -0.45 9.47
N THR A 312 -28.96 -1.55 8.70
CA THR A 312 -30.08 -2.50 8.58
C THR A 312 -29.86 -3.73 9.44
#